data_ec7851b983012995d4a5c0ebbf2d56a5
#
_entry.id   ec7851b983012995d4a5c0ebbf2d56a5
#
_cell.length_a   1.000
_cell.length_b   1.000
_cell.length_c   1.000
_cell.angle_alpha   90.00
_cell.angle_beta   90.00
_cell.angle_gamma   90.00
#
_symmetry.space_group_name_H-M   'P 1'
#
loop_
_entity.id
_entity.type
_entity.pdbx_description
1 polymer ?
#
loop_
_entity_poly.entity_id
_entity_poly.type
_entity_poly.pdbx_seq_one_letter_code
_entity_poly.pdbx_strand_id
1 'polypeptide(L)'
;MNQIRLSPLVSAIILAGCSSAAFAQLGTNLSVDTRALALGNAVTADPPGISAVHFNPAALTKIEGLQTDVQGIVANFDIKREFSVPAGYNVFGYSDDPIVCNDGPEVASDICTDFKGAVHGDVEYASLYVPVLKKMVDLGEGMPLAAPTAGIAYNPPGSKATFATAMYAPLIAGFGAENGNPGNYMGQQVALERITYLSPSIGYQINDQLSIGGGIGMSYQAIGLKTDLRFPNELIGMLRMIDEVVCTPFKENSDIITDILLLGMCNADEGMNPFGRFGQMQLAMEQSLSPSYNLGVLWEPAEDFSFGMVYQSAAKMRLKGKYHIDNAKAPQEMIKGLMSSPTGQILASILGFPSSVPASESGLVAMDFEYPAHFQAGVKYKLMPDLQVNFDVGWTDYKAWDKFRFEFDRQISALKIAKLLSENISDSSLALPLEFTSPWNFGIGLEYSATDRLKLRAG
;
A
#
# COMPACT_ATOMS: atom_id res chain seq x y z
N MET A 1 -12.57 -48.24 14.06
CA MET A 1 -12.69 -46.78 13.96
C MET A 1 -11.97 -46.17 15.15
N ASN A 2 -10.67 -45.87 14.98
CA ASN A 2 -9.90 -45.19 16.01
C ASN A 2 -10.01 -43.67 15.74
N GLN A 3 -10.69 -42.98 16.63
CA GLN A 3 -10.72 -41.52 16.64
C GLN A 3 -9.36 -41.03 17.06
N ILE A 4 -8.64 -40.38 16.14
CA ILE A 4 -7.43 -39.62 16.46
C ILE A 4 -7.88 -38.35 17.20
N ARG A 5 -7.74 -38.37 18.53
CA ARG A 5 -7.91 -37.17 19.37
C ARG A 5 -6.62 -36.32 19.21
N LEU A 6 -6.67 -35.29 18.40
CA LEU A 6 -5.62 -34.25 18.41
C LEU A 6 -5.58 -33.60 19.80
N SER A 7 -4.43 -33.54 20.41
CA SER A 7 -4.27 -32.96 21.75
C SER A 7 -4.60 -31.45 21.70
N PRO A 8 -5.23 -30.89 22.74
CA PRO A 8 -5.57 -29.44 22.78
C PRO A 8 -4.37 -28.51 22.65
N LEU A 9 -3.14 -29.02 22.85
CA LEU A 9 -1.92 -28.27 22.65
C LEU A 9 -1.64 -28.00 21.16
N VAL A 10 -1.93 -28.95 20.27
CA VAL A 10 -1.73 -28.80 18.81
C VAL A 10 -2.76 -27.82 18.26
N SER A 11 -3.99 -27.83 18.75
CA SER A 11 -5.03 -26.87 18.37
C SER A 11 -4.70 -25.43 18.83
N ALA A 12 -4.06 -25.27 20.00
CA ALA A 12 -3.70 -23.96 20.53
C ALA A 12 -2.47 -23.35 19.79
N ILE A 13 -1.54 -24.15 19.32
CA ILE A 13 -0.38 -23.69 18.57
C ILE A 13 -0.77 -23.22 17.15
N ILE A 14 -1.77 -23.88 16.54
CA ILE A 14 -2.29 -23.48 15.21
C ILE A 14 -3.07 -22.16 15.29
N LEU A 15 -3.77 -21.88 16.38
CA LEU A 15 -4.55 -20.65 16.55
C LEU A 15 -3.73 -19.43 17.00
N ALA A 16 -2.62 -19.62 17.70
CA ALA A 16 -1.79 -18.51 18.21
C ALA A 16 -0.78 -17.95 17.19
N GLY A 17 -0.47 -18.68 16.11
CA GLY A 17 0.51 -18.27 15.08
C GLY A 17 -0.06 -17.40 13.97
N CYS A 18 -1.37 -17.27 13.83
CA CYS A 18 -2.00 -16.70 12.63
C CYS A 18 -2.32 -15.20 12.70
N SER A 19 -2.12 -14.52 13.82
CA SER A 19 -2.73 -13.19 13.98
C SER A 19 -1.87 -11.97 13.67
N SER A 20 -0.57 -12.10 13.46
CA SER A 20 0.28 -10.91 13.21
C SER A 20 1.16 -10.96 11.95
N ALA A 21 1.40 -12.12 11.37
CA ALA A 21 2.24 -12.28 10.18
C ALA A 21 1.45 -12.23 8.85
N ALA A 22 0.13 -12.42 8.89
CA ALA A 22 -0.72 -12.52 7.71
C ALA A 22 -0.87 -11.18 6.95
N PHE A 23 -0.74 -10.04 7.63
CA PHE A 23 -0.96 -8.73 7.03
C PHE A 23 0.16 -8.27 6.08
N ALA A 24 1.40 -8.69 6.29
CA ALA A 24 2.54 -8.28 5.44
C ALA A 24 2.54 -8.96 4.07
N GLN A 25 1.91 -10.13 3.95
CA GLN A 25 1.86 -10.91 2.69
C GLN A 25 0.57 -10.69 1.90
N LEU A 26 -0.45 -10.10 2.51
CA LEU A 26 -1.76 -9.86 1.88
C LEU A 26 -1.71 -8.94 0.65
N GLY A 27 -0.67 -8.14 0.47
CA GLY A 27 -0.52 -7.27 -0.70
C GLY A 27 0.09 -7.94 -1.92
N THR A 28 0.85 -9.03 -1.76
CA THR A 28 1.56 -9.70 -2.85
C THR A 28 1.03 -11.11 -3.07
N ASN A 29 0.98 -11.54 -4.34
CA ASN A 29 0.56 -12.88 -4.75
C ASN A 29 -0.91 -13.28 -4.53
N LEU A 30 -1.78 -12.36 -4.10
CA LEU A 30 -3.22 -12.64 -3.93
C LEU A 30 -3.93 -12.99 -5.23
N SER A 31 -3.43 -12.49 -6.36
CA SER A 31 -4.11 -12.55 -7.64
C SER A 31 -3.33 -13.33 -8.71
N VAL A 32 -2.38 -14.19 -8.30
CA VAL A 32 -1.57 -14.96 -9.26
C VAL A 32 -2.21 -16.29 -9.61
N ASP A 33 -2.67 -17.05 -8.60
CA ASP A 33 -3.24 -18.38 -8.83
C ASP A 33 -4.21 -18.79 -7.72
N THR A 34 -5.35 -19.38 -8.10
CA THR A 34 -6.42 -19.77 -7.18
C THR A 34 -6.05 -20.94 -6.28
N ARG A 35 -5.26 -21.93 -6.79
CA ARG A 35 -4.79 -23.06 -5.98
C ARG A 35 -3.74 -22.58 -4.97
N ALA A 36 -2.83 -21.72 -5.40
CA ALA A 36 -1.81 -21.16 -4.51
C ALA A 36 -2.47 -20.35 -3.38
N LEU A 37 -3.46 -19.52 -3.71
CA LEU A 37 -4.22 -18.75 -2.72
C LEU A 37 -4.91 -19.68 -1.69
N ALA A 38 -5.55 -20.74 -2.15
CA ALA A 38 -6.23 -21.71 -1.28
C ALA A 38 -5.27 -22.51 -0.38
N LEU A 39 -3.98 -22.54 -0.69
CA LEU A 39 -2.92 -23.19 0.09
C LEU A 39 -2.07 -22.17 0.88
N GLY A 40 -2.56 -20.95 1.09
CA GLY A 40 -1.82 -19.90 1.78
C GLY A 40 -0.50 -19.52 1.08
N ASN A 41 -0.41 -19.67 -0.24
CA ASN A 41 0.79 -19.50 -1.06
C ASN A 41 1.97 -20.44 -0.69
N ALA A 42 1.71 -21.52 0.06
CA ALA A 42 2.70 -22.56 0.37
C ALA A 42 2.82 -23.54 -0.82
N VAL A 43 3.41 -23.10 -1.92
CA VAL A 43 3.46 -23.85 -3.17
C VAL A 43 4.83 -23.89 -3.84
N THR A 44 5.89 -23.46 -3.17
CA THR A 44 7.25 -23.36 -3.77
C THR A 44 7.78 -24.73 -4.25
N ALA A 45 7.43 -25.82 -3.54
CA ALA A 45 7.80 -27.19 -3.92
C ALA A 45 6.77 -27.86 -4.85
N ASP A 46 5.58 -27.25 -5.04
CA ASP A 46 4.51 -27.81 -5.86
C ASP A 46 3.64 -26.69 -6.47
N PRO A 47 4.24 -25.77 -7.23
CA PRO A 47 3.49 -24.66 -7.82
C PRO A 47 2.47 -25.17 -8.87
N PRO A 48 1.32 -24.49 -8.99
CA PRO A 48 0.28 -24.92 -9.90
C PRO A 48 0.63 -24.61 -11.35
N GLY A 49 0.72 -25.64 -12.19
CA GLY A 49 0.79 -25.55 -13.66
C GLY A 49 1.67 -24.41 -14.20
N ILE A 50 1.10 -23.58 -15.06
CA ILE A 50 1.81 -22.47 -15.72
C ILE A 50 2.13 -21.33 -14.73
N SER A 51 1.41 -21.21 -13.62
CA SER A 51 1.74 -20.23 -12.57
C SER A 51 3.10 -20.49 -11.91
N ALA A 52 3.71 -21.65 -12.18
CA ALA A 52 5.12 -21.93 -11.84
C ALA A 52 6.08 -20.86 -12.38
N VAL A 53 5.79 -20.16 -13.47
CA VAL A 53 6.60 -19.03 -13.97
C VAL A 53 6.82 -17.96 -12.90
N HIS A 54 5.87 -17.81 -11.98
CA HIS A 54 5.96 -16.90 -10.84
C HIS A 54 6.49 -17.59 -9.59
N PHE A 55 5.87 -18.70 -9.18
CA PHE A 55 6.16 -19.31 -7.88
C PHE A 55 7.46 -20.11 -7.83
N ASN A 56 7.78 -20.88 -8.87
CA ASN A 56 9.07 -21.60 -9.01
C ASN A 56 9.22 -22.14 -10.45
N PRO A 57 9.96 -21.46 -11.32
CA PRO A 57 10.07 -21.86 -12.73
C PRO A 57 10.73 -23.22 -12.96
N ALA A 58 11.42 -23.81 -11.97
CA ALA A 58 11.92 -25.18 -12.09
C ALA A 58 10.80 -26.21 -12.23
N ALA A 59 9.63 -25.96 -11.65
CA ALA A 59 8.49 -26.88 -11.74
C ALA A 59 7.77 -26.87 -13.10
N LEU A 60 8.14 -25.98 -14.02
CA LEU A 60 7.67 -26.05 -15.42
C LEU A 60 8.03 -27.39 -16.08
N THR A 61 9.08 -28.06 -15.61
CA THR A 61 9.46 -29.40 -16.13
C THR A 61 8.39 -30.49 -15.90
N LYS A 62 7.40 -30.23 -15.05
CA LYS A 62 6.26 -31.15 -14.83
C LYS A 62 5.15 -31.00 -15.88
N ILE A 63 5.24 -30.01 -16.75
CA ILE A 63 4.27 -29.76 -17.80
C ILE A 63 4.64 -30.63 -19.01
N GLU A 64 3.67 -31.37 -19.50
CA GLU A 64 3.81 -32.21 -20.69
C GLU A 64 3.05 -31.58 -21.87
N GLY A 65 3.69 -31.61 -23.06
CA GLY A 65 3.09 -31.12 -24.30
C GLY A 65 2.77 -29.62 -24.27
N LEU A 66 1.67 -29.24 -24.90
CA LEU A 66 1.16 -27.87 -24.95
C LEU A 66 0.04 -27.70 -23.90
N GLN A 67 0.19 -26.75 -23.03
CA GLN A 67 -0.84 -26.37 -22.04
C GLN A 67 -1.15 -24.88 -22.13
N THR A 68 -2.40 -24.54 -21.95
CA THR A 68 -2.89 -23.17 -21.80
C THR A 68 -3.73 -23.08 -20.52
N ASP A 69 -3.62 -21.98 -19.82
CA ASP A 69 -4.39 -21.72 -18.62
C ASP A 69 -4.95 -20.29 -18.64
N VAL A 70 -6.20 -20.15 -18.22
CA VAL A 70 -6.87 -18.85 -18.04
C VAL A 70 -7.66 -18.92 -16.74
N GLN A 71 -7.34 -18.03 -15.82
CA GLN A 71 -8.00 -17.95 -14.52
C GLN A 71 -8.45 -16.52 -14.25
N GLY A 72 -9.41 -16.36 -13.36
CA GLY A 72 -9.86 -15.07 -12.83
C GLY A 72 -9.98 -15.16 -11.32
N ILE A 73 -9.36 -14.24 -10.62
CA ILE A 73 -9.52 -14.06 -9.18
C ILE A 73 -10.36 -12.82 -8.97
N VAL A 74 -11.39 -12.98 -8.14
CA VAL A 74 -12.29 -11.90 -7.74
C VAL A 74 -12.19 -11.77 -6.22
N ALA A 75 -11.84 -10.58 -5.75
CA ALA A 75 -11.64 -10.28 -4.35
C ALA A 75 -12.50 -9.11 -3.91
N ASN A 76 -13.16 -9.26 -2.78
CA ASN A 76 -13.81 -8.18 -2.06
C ASN A 76 -13.03 -7.91 -0.77
N PHE A 77 -12.71 -6.64 -0.50
CA PHE A 77 -11.95 -6.23 0.68
C PHE A 77 -12.85 -5.42 1.59
N ASP A 78 -12.94 -5.84 2.85
CA ASP A 78 -13.52 -5.07 3.94
C ASP A 78 -12.36 -4.52 4.78
N ILE A 79 -12.03 -3.24 4.59
CA ILE A 79 -10.94 -2.58 5.29
C ILE A 79 -11.53 -1.60 6.29
N LYS A 80 -11.41 -1.94 7.58
CA LYS A 80 -11.85 -1.09 8.68
C LYS A 80 -10.68 -0.26 9.18
N ARG A 81 -10.91 1.03 9.30
CA ARG A 81 -9.92 1.98 9.82
C ARG A 81 -10.50 2.63 11.07
N GLU A 82 -9.80 2.47 12.17
CA GLU A 82 -10.15 3.05 13.46
C GLU A 82 -9.07 4.04 13.87
N PHE A 83 -9.48 5.24 14.23
CA PHE A 83 -8.60 6.31 14.68
C PHE A 83 -8.93 6.63 16.14
N SER A 84 -7.91 6.61 16.97
CA SER A 84 -8.02 6.95 18.39
C SER A 84 -6.81 7.76 18.83
N VAL A 85 -6.99 8.60 19.84
CA VAL A 85 -5.89 9.35 20.42
C VAL A 85 -4.96 8.41 21.18
N PRO A 86 -3.66 8.35 20.85
CA PRO A 86 -2.71 7.52 21.59
C PRO A 86 -2.61 7.92 23.05
N ALA A 87 -2.42 6.94 23.94
CA ALA A 87 -2.19 7.21 25.35
C ALA A 87 -0.93 8.09 25.53
N GLY A 88 -1.09 9.20 26.24
CA GLY A 88 0.00 10.15 26.48
C GLY A 88 0.25 11.15 25.34
N TYR A 89 -0.62 11.19 24.33
CA TYR A 89 -0.57 12.20 23.28
C TYR A 89 -0.67 13.61 23.91
N ASN A 90 0.25 14.47 23.56
CA ASN A 90 0.25 15.86 23.99
C ASN A 90 1.07 16.72 23.02
N VAL A 91 0.47 17.75 22.46
CA VAL A 91 1.13 18.73 21.59
C VAL A 91 0.85 20.12 22.15
N PHE A 92 1.87 20.78 22.66
CA PHE A 92 1.78 22.10 23.29
C PHE A 92 0.71 22.21 24.40
N GLY A 93 0.49 21.15 25.18
CA GLY A 93 -0.52 21.09 26.24
C GLY A 93 -1.88 20.53 25.80
N TYR A 94 -2.10 20.32 24.51
CA TYR A 94 -3.32 19.71 23.98
C TYR A 94 -3.16 18.20 23.86
N SER A 95 -4.11 17.46 24.42
CA SER A 95 -4.09 15.98 24.49
C SER A 95 -5.09 15.30 23.57
N ASP A 96 -5.71 16.06 22.68
CA ASP A 96 -6.76 15.63 21.75
C ASP A 96 -6.29 15.74 20.30
N ASP A 97 -6.64 14.74 19.49
CA ASP A 97 -6.38 14.76 18.05
C ASP A 97 -7.63 15.21 17.29
N PRO A 98 -7.54 16.28 16.49
CA PRO A 98 -8.68 16.84 15.76
C PRO A 98 -9.29 15.90 14.72
N ILE A 99 -8.55 14.92 14.20
CA ILE A 99 -9.11 13.91 13.27
C ILE A 99 -10.13 13.06 14.02
N VAL A 100 -9.83 12.73 15.26
CA VAL A 100 -10.67 11.85 16.10
C VAL A 100 -11.83 12.63 16.70
N CYS A 101 -11.71 13.96 16.79
CA CYS A 101 -12.69 14.83 17.41
C CYS A 101 -13.74 15.40 16.45
N ASN A 102 -13.93 14.82 15.29
CA ASN A 102 -14.67 15.46 14.21
C ASN A 102 -16.17 15.17 14.23
N ASP A 103 -16.97 16.17 14.60
CA ASP A 103 -18.40 16.24 14.27
C ASP A 103 -18.70 17.19 13.09
N GLY A 104 -17.72 17.48 12.22
CA GLY A 104 -17.90 18.28 11.03
C GLY A 104 -17.09 19.57 10.98
N PRO A 105 -17.03 20.22 9.83
CA PRO A 105 -16.12 21.36 9.57
C PRO A 105 -16.50 22.68 10.25
N GLU A 106 -17.60 22.75 10.98
CA GLU A 106 -18.14 24.03 11.50
C GLU A 106 -17.93 24.31 12.98
N VAL A 107 -17.36 23.39 13.77
CA VAL A 107 -17.27 23.55 15.22
C VAL A 107 -15.83 23.40 15.67
N ALA A 108 -15.11 24.50 15.77
CA ALA A 108 -13.66 24.47 16.00
C ALA A 108 -13.21 24.63 17.46
N SER A 109 -14.06 25.02 18.39
CA SER A 109 -13.61 25.43 19.72
C SER A 109 -13.93 24.50 20.88
N ASP A 110 -14.96 23.67 20.79
CA ASP A 110 -15.42 22.88 21.94
C ASP A 110 -15.37 21.36 21.75
N ILE A 111 -14.84 20.91 20.64
CA ILE A 111 -15.10 19.59 20.10
C ILE A 111 -14.36 18.46 20.82
N CYS A 112 -13.14 18.75 21.25
CA CYS A 112 -12.23 17.69 21.67
C CYS A 112 -12.20 17.43 23.16
N THR A 113 -12.82 18.27 23.98
CA THR A 113 -12.80 18.11 25.45
C THR A 113 -13.60 16.92 25.96
N ASP A 114 -14.62 16.50 25.22
CA ASP A 114 -15.54 15.45 25.65
C ASP A 114 -15.45 14.15 24.84
N PHE A 115 -14.61 14.09 23.79
CA PHE A 115 -14.50 12.88 22.97
C PHE A 115 -13.75 11.76 23.68
N LYS A 116 -14.42 10.64 23.90
CA LYS A 116 -13.91 9.44 24.57
C LYS A 116 -14.16 8.18 23.71
N GLY A 117 -13.75 8.19 22.47
CA GLY A 117 -14.01 7.05 21.60
C GLY A 117 -13.08 6.94 20.41
N ALA A 118 -13.30 5.97 19.57
CA ALA A 118 -12.66 5.81 18.30
C ALA A 118 -13.58 6.32 17.17
N VAL A 119 -12.98 6.90 16.14
CA VAL A 119 -13.68 7.30 14.91
C VAL A 119 -13.36 6.29 13.83
N HIS A 120 -14.39 5.83 13.13
CA HIS A 120 -14.25 4.89 12.04
C HIS A 120 -14.23 5.63 10.69
N GLY A 121 -13.26 5.27 9.86
CA GLY A 121 -13.12 5.81 8.50
C GLY A 121 -12.98 4.67 7.50
N ASP A 122 -13.97 3.79 7.45
CA ASP A 122 -13.94 2.55 6.69
C ASP A 122 -13.83 2.79 5.18
N VAL A 123 -13.28 1.82 4.48
CA VAL A 123 -13.21 1.80 3.02
C VAL A 123 -14.58 1.42 2.46
N GLU A 124 -15.01 2.12 1.43
CA GLU A 124 -16.37 2.01 0.91
C GLU A 124 -16.43 1.35 -0.46
N TYR A 125 -15.38 1.45 -1.26
CA TYR A 125 -15.34 0.88 -2.60
C TYR A 125 -13.93 0.46 -3.02
N ALA A 126 -13.87 -0.42 -4.02
CA ALA A 126 -12.62 -0.78 -4.68
C ALA A 126 -12.23 0.27 -5.72
N SER A 127 -10.93 0.51 -5.89
CA SER A 127 -10.37 1.45 -6.84
C SER A 127 -9.25 0.81 -7.65
N LEU A 128 -9.12 1.20 -8.90
CA LEU A 128 -8.05 0.77 -9.79
C LEU A 128 -7.41 1.95 -10.52
N TYR A 129 -6.13 1.85 -10.82
CA TYR A 129 -5.50 2.72 -11.80
C TYR A 129 -5.68 2.14 -13.20
N VAL A 130 -6.26 2.92 -14.11
CA VAL A 130 -6.49 2.48 -15.48
C VAL A 130 -5.44 3.10 -16.41
N PRO A 131 -4.47 2.30 -16.92
CA PRO A 131 -3.33 2.81 -17.71
C PRO A 131 -3.74 3.61 -18.94
N VAL A 132 -4.77 3.13 -19.65
CA VAL A 132 -5.29 3.80 -20.87
C VAL A 132 -5.86 5.19 -20.55
N LEU A 133 -6.50 5.34 -19.39
CA LEU A 133 -7.09 6.61 -18.94
C LEU A 133 -6.10 7.46 -18.14
N LYS A 134 -4.99 6.88 -17.69
CA LYS A 134 -3.97 7.51 -16.82
C LYS A 134 -4.56 8.15 -15.57
N LYS A 135 -5.54 7.47 -14.98
CA LYS A 135 -6.25 7.92 -13.78
C LYS A 135 -6.75 6.74 -12.94
N MET A 136 -7.01 7.02 -11.67
CA MET A 136 -7.77 6.11 -10.80
C MET A 136 -9.25 6.12 -11.20
N VAL A 137 -9.89 4.98 -11.07
CA VAL A 137 -11.31 4.77 -11.34
C VAL A 137 -11.92 4.02 -10.16
N ASP A 138 -13.02 4.55 -9.67
CA ASP A 138 -13.85 3.92 -8.66
C ASP A 138 -14.69 2.85 -9.33
N LEU A 139 -14.70 1.67 -8.74
CA LEU A 139 -15.51 0.56 -9.26
C LEU A 139 -16.95 0.61 -8.72
N GLY A 140 -17.21 1.48 -7.75
CA GLY A 140 -18.50 1.60 -7.06
C GLY A 140 -18.60 0.69 -5.83
N GLU A 141 -19.56 1.00 -4.97
CA GLU A 141 -19.84 0.25 -3.75
C GLU A 141 -20.18 -1.21 -4.06
N GLY A 142 -19.57 -2.14 -3.32
CA GLY A 142 -19.80 -3.58 -3.46
C GLY A 142 -19.23 -4.23 -4.73
N MET A 143 -18.56 -3.48 -5.59
CA MET A 143 -17.90 -4.04 -6.78
C MET A 143 -16.55 -4.64 -6.38
N PRO A 144 -16.29 -5.91 -6.68
CA PRO A 144 -15.03 -6.57 -6.34
C PRO A 144 -13.90 -6.15 -7.28
N LEU A 145 -12.66 -6.26 -6.78
CA LEU A 145 -11.48 -6.28 -7.63
C LEU A 145 -11.41 -7.59 -8.40
N ALA A 146 -11.07 -7.51 -9.69
CA ALA A 146 -10.87 -8.69 -10.53
C ALA A 146 -9.49 -8.67 -11.18
N ALA A 147 -8.76 -9.77 -11.06
CA ALA A 147 -7.45 -9.97 -11.68
C ALA A 147 -7.47 -11.20 -12.58
N PRO A 148 -7.40 -11.03 -13.90
CA PRO A 148 -7.24 -12.14 -14.82
C PRO A 148 -5.78 -12.61 -14.84
N THR A 149 -5.58 -13.94 -14.94
CA THR A 149 -4.28 -14.55 -15.26
C THR A 149 -4.44 -15.42 -16.49
N ALA A 150 -3.41 -15.46 -17.34
CA ALA A 150 -3.39 -16.29 -18.52
C ALA A 150 -1.97 -16.72 -18.83
N GLY A 151 -1.81 -17.94 -19.33
CA GLY A 151 -0.49 -18.45 -19.68
C GLY A 151 -0.52 -19.57 -20.71
N ILE A 152 0.65 -19.79 -21.27
CA ILE A 152 0.92 -20.88 -22.22
C ILE A 152 2.27 -21.51 -21.87
N ALA A 153 2.33 -22.82 -21.91
CA ALA A 153 3.56 -23.58 -21.73
C ALA A 153 3.67 -24.68 -22.76
N TYR A 154 4.90 -24.99 -23.18
CA TYR A 154 5.17 -26.03 -24.14
C TYR A 154 6.43 -26.83 -23.78
N ASN A 155 6.27 -28.12 -23.61
CA ASN A 155 7.36 -29.07 -23.52
C ASN A 155 7.42 -29.87 -24.83
N PRO A 156 8.49 -29.72 -25.66
CA PRO A 156 8.66 -30.49 -26.88
C PRO A 156 8.81 -32.00 -26.55
N PRO A 157 8.26 -32.90 -27.36
CA PRO A 157 8.40 -34.34 -27.14
C PRO A 157 9.85 -34.78 -26.99
N GLY A 158 10.16 -35.48 -25.88
CA GLY A 158 11.50 -35.96 -25.56
C GLY A 158 12.48 -34.87 -25.05
N SER A 159 12.04 -33.64 -24.90
CA SER A 159 12.85 -32.54 -24.40
C SER A 159 12.88 -32.53 -22.87
N LYS A 160 14.05 -32.22 -22.30
CA LYS A 160 14.22 -31.88 -20.87
C LYS A 160 13.86 -30.41 -20.56
N ALA A 161 13.59 -29.59 -21.56
CA ALA A 161 13.28 -28.20 -21.44
C ALA A 161 11.79 -27.94 -21.68
N THR A 162 11.18 -27.13 -20.81
CA THR A 162 9.83 -26.61 -20.96
C THR A 162 9.89 -25.09 -21.04
N PHE A 163 9.24 -24.53 -22.04
CA PHE A 163 9.13 -23.08 -22.24
C PHE A 163 7.75 -22.61 -21.83
N ALA A 164 7.66 -21.49 -21.17
CA ALA A 164 6.38 -20.91 -20.75
C ALA A 164 6.41 -19.39 -20.77
N THR A 165 5.24 -18.79 -20.85
CA THR A 165 5.01 -17.39 -20.55
C THR A 165 3.63 -17.22 -19.95
N ALA A 166 3.48 -16.21 -19.07
CA ALA A 166 2.20 -15.90 -18.47
C ALA A 166 2.03 -14.39 -18.26
N MET A 167 0.77 -13.97 -18.17
CA MET A 167 0.34 -12.68 -17.68
C MET A 167 -0.36 -12.88 -16.33
N TYR A 168 0.02 -12.09 -15.33
CA TYR A 168 -0.55 -12.16 -13.98
C TYR A 168 -0.29 -10.82 -13.23
N ALA A 169 -1.02 -10.61 -12.15
CA ALA A 169 -0.85 -9.44 -11.30
C ALA A 169 -0.32 -9.85 -9.92
N PRO A 170 0.99 -9.76 -9.65
CA PRO A 170 1.54 -10.12 -8.34
C PRO A 170 1.14 -9.12 -7.24
N LEU A 171 0.73 -7.92 -7.61
CA LEU A 171 0.23 -6.91 -6.71
C LEU A 171 -0.91 -6.15 -7.38
N ILE A 172 -2.06 -6.21 -6.78
CA ILE A 172 -3.22 -5.38 -7.12
C ILE A 172 -3.96 -5.06 -5.84
N ALA A 173 -3.91 -3.81 -5.45
CA ALA A 173 -4.59 -3.29 -4.28
C ALA A 173 -5.11 -1.89 -4.59
N GLY A 174 -6.37 -1.67 -4.31
CA GLY A 174 -6.94 -0.35 -4.51
C GLY A 174 -8.27 -0.22 -3.79
N PHE A 175 -8.41 0.90 -3.12
CA PHE A 175 -9.58 1.20 -2.33
C PHE A 175 -9.88 2.69 -2.35
N GLY A 176 -11.09 3.02 -1.97
CA GLY A 176 -11.52 4.39 -1.81
C GLY A 176 -12.62 4.56 -0.79
N ALA A 177 -12.82 5.82 -0.40
CA ALA A 177 -13.88 6.26 0.48
C ALA A 177 -14.49 7.57 -0.04
N GLU A 178 -15.71 7.87 0.37
CA GLU A 178 -16.42 9.09 -0.03
C GLU A 178 -15.80 10.36 0.58
N ASN A 179 -16.22 11.49 0.06
CA ASN A 179 -15.81 12.77 0.60
C ASN A 179 -16.33 12.93 2.03
N GLY A 180 -15.49 13.48 2.91
CA GLY A 180 -15.83 13.67 4.32
C GLY A 180 -15.57 12.44 5.21
N ASN A 181 -15.13 11.31 4.65
CA ASN A 181 -14.72 10.16 5.47
C ASN A 181 -13.48 10.53 6.31
N PRO A 182 -13.48 10.26 7.63
CA PRO A 182 -12.34 10.58 8.51
C PRO A 182 -11.02 9.96 8.07
N GLY A 183 -11.06 8.83 7.36
CA GLY A 183 -9.89 8.18 6.81
C GLY A 183 -9.25 8.85 5.59
N ASN A 184 -9.84 9.90 5.04
CA ASN A 184 -9.36 10.54 3.82
C ASN A 184 -7.96 11.15 3.95
N TYR A 185 -7.53 11.50 5.17
CA TYR A 185 -6.17 11.96 5.46
C TYR A 185 -5.11 10.86 5.36
N MET A 186 -5.52 9.59 5.45
CA MET A 186 -4.66 8.41 5.25
C MET A 186 -4.70 7.90 3.81
N GLY A 187 -5.59 8.45 2.98
CA GLY A 187 -5.84 8.09 1.61
C GLY A 187 -7.34 7.97 1.36
N GLN A 188 -7.89 8.93 0.63
CA GLN A 188 -9.28 8.88 0.16
C GLN A 188 -9.42 7.81 -0.91
N GLN A 189 -8.49 7.80 -1.86
CA GLN A 189 -8.42 6.80 -2.92
C GLN A 189 -6.97 6.39 -3.11
N VAL A 190 -6.71 5.10 -3.10
CA VAL A 190 -5.37 4.52 -3.26
C VAL A 190 -5.46 3.42 -4.30
N ALA A 191 -4.48 3.36 -5.19
CA ALA A 191 -4.29 2.25 -6.10
C ALA A 191 -2.79 1.94 -6.19
N LEU A 192 -2.43 0.68 -6.00
CA LEU A 192 -1.07 0.16 -6.13
C LEU A 192 -1.13 -1.12 -6.94
N GLU A 193 -0.55 -1.09 -8.12
CA GLU A 193 -0.69 -2.17 -9.10
C GLU A 193 0.64 -2.54 -9.71
N ARG A 194 0.89 -3.85 -9.78
CA ARG A 194 1.95 -4.44 -10.60
C ARG A 194 1.34 -5.54 -11.46
N ILE A 195 1.44 -5.40 -12.77
CA ILE A 195 0.93 -6.36 -13.73
C ILE A 195 2.12 -6.83 -14.58
N THR A 196 2.47 -8.11 -14.46
CA THR A 196 3.42 -8.76 -15.34
C THR A 196 2.66 -9.20 -16.59
N TYR A 197 2.86 -8.50 -17.69
CA TYR A 197 2.15 -8.74 -18.94
C TYR A 197 2.87 -9.74 -19.87
N LEU A 198 4.13 -10.05 -19.58
CA LEU A 198 4.93 -11.05 -20.30
C LEU A 198 6.01 -11.61 -19.36
N SER A 199 6.15 -12.94 -19.30
CA SER A 199 7.12 -13.59 -18.43
C SER A 199 7.76 -14.82 -19.10
N PRO A 200 8.55 -14.65 -20.20
CA PRO A 200 9.25 -15.76 -20.82
C PRO A 200 10.12 -16.48 -19.79
N SER A 201 9.89 -17.79 -19.67
CA SER A 201 10.49 -18.64 -18.66
C SER A 201 10.86 -19.98 -19.24
N ILE A 202 11.86 -20.63 -18.65
CA ILE A 202 12.33 -21.97 -18.99
C ILE A 202 12.51 -22.80 -17.73
N GLY A 203 11.99 -24.03 -17.73
CA GLY A 203 12.35 -25.08 -16.79
C GLY A 203 13.22 -26.12 -17.49
N TYR A 204 14.24 -26.60 -16.81
CA TYR A 204 15.17 -27.61 -17.34
C TYR A 204 15.40 -28.74 -16.34
N GLN A 205 15.12 -29.97 -16.75
CA GLN A 205 15.32 -31.18 -15.98
C GLN A 205 16.79 -31.65 -16.09
N ILE A 206 17.57 -31.48 -15.03
CA ILE A 206 18.95 -31.92 -15.00
C ILE A 206 19.01 -33.46 -14.98
N ASN A 207 18.26 -34.07 -14.07
CA ASN A 207 18.06 -35.49 -13.91
C ASN A 207 16.67 -35.80 -13.37
N ASP A 208 16.36 -37.05 -13.06
CA ASP A 208 15.01 -37.46 -12.61
C ASP A 208 14.57 -36.87 -11.28
N GLN A 209 15.51 -36.32 -10.51
CA GLN A 209 15.22 -35.75 -9.17
C GLN A 209 15.43 -34.25 -9.11
N LEU A 210 16.17 -33.65 -10.05
CA LEU A 210 16.58 -32.24 -9.93
C LEU A 210 16.19 -31.46 -11.20
N SER A 211 15.46 -30.40 -10.99
CA SER A 211 15.11 -29.41 -12.01
C SER A 211 15.55 -28.01 -11.57
N ILE A 212 15.92 -27.20 -12.55
CA ILE A 212 16.20 -25.76 -12.38
C ILE A 212 15.31 -24.97 -13.35
N GLY A 213 15.11 -23.70 -13.05
CA GLY A 213 14.34 -22.86 -13.94
C GLY A 213 14.65 -21.38 -13.75
N GLY A 214 14.30 -20.61 -14.77
CA GLY A 214 14.45 -19.16 -14.72
C GLY A 214 13.51 -18.47 -15.70
N GLY A 215 13.22 -17.21 -15.41
CA GLY A 215 12.37 -16.38 -16.24
C GLY A 215 12.64 -14.90 -16.07
N ILE A 216 12.20 -14.11 -17.05
CA ILE A 216 12.27 -12.65 -17.02
C ILE A 216 10.85 -12.13 -17.09
N GLY A 217 10.42 -11.40 -16.05
CA GLY A 217 9.12 -10.73 -16.00
C GLY A 217 9.23 -9.30 -16.54
N MET A 218 8.37 -8.96 -17.47
CA MET A 218 8.15 -7.60 -17.96
C MET A 218 6.86 -7.08 -17.35
N SER A 219 6.97 -6.09 -16.46
CA SER A 219 5.85 -5.63 -15.67
C SER A 219 5.56 -4.16 -15.87
N TYR A 220 4.28 -3.83 -15.80
CA TYR A 220 3.75 -2.50 -15.61
C TYR A 220 3.61 -2.24 -14.11
N GLN A 221 3.90 -1.01 -13.68
CA GLN A 221 3.71 -0.58 -12.30
C GLN A 221 2.98 0.76 -12.29
N ALA A 222 1.98 0.90 -11.41
CA ALA A 222 1.30 2.16 -11.17
C ALA A 222 1.06 2.41 -9.70
N ILE A 223 1.03 3.69 -9.34
CA ILE A 223 0.61 4.19 -8.03
C ILE A 223 -0.32 5.37 -8.26
N GLY A 224 -1.49 5.30 -7.67
CA GLY A 224 -2.45 6.40 -7.58
C GLY A 224 -2.76 6.72 -6.13
N LEU A 225 -2.84 8.00 -5.80
CA LEU A 225 -3.20 8.49 -4.47
C LEU A 225 -4.07 9.73 -4.62
N LYS A 226 -5.19 9.75 -3.91
CA LYS A 226 -5.98 10.93 -3.62
C LYS A 226 -6.12 11.00 -2.11
N THR A 227 -5.73 12.11 -1.50
CA THR A 227 -5.73 12.27 -0.05
C THR A 227 -6.06 13.69 0.33
N ASP A 228 -6.79 13.84 1.42
CA ASP A 228 -6.97 15.15 2.04
C ASP A 228 -5.69 15.53 2.77
N LEU A 229 -5.34 16.80 2.67
CA LEU A 229 -4.20 17.39 3.37
C LEU A 229 -4.73 18.13 4.61
N ARG A 230 -4.03 17.95 5.73
CA ARG A 230 -4.27 18.71 6.96
C ARG A 230 -2.95 19.30 7.46
N PHE A 231 -3.05 20.25 8.35
CA PHE A 231 -1.87 20.73 9.08
C PHE A 231 -1.31 19.59 9.96
N PRO A 232 0.03 19.51 10.11
CA PRO A 232 0.64 18.66 11.13
C PRO A 232 0.15 19.06 12.54
N ASN A 233 0.08 18.07 13.42
CA ASN A 233 -0.42 18.29 14.79
C ASN A 233 0.36 19.37 15.56
N GLU A 234 1.68 19.44 15.34
CA GLU A 234 2.55 20.46 15.93
C GLU A 234 2.14 21.87 15.51
N LEU A 235 1.79 22.06 14.24
CA LEU A 235 1.31 23.36 13.77
C LEU A 235 -0.06 23.69 14.34
N ILE A 236 -0.95 22.70 14.39
CA ILE A 236 -2.29 22.87 14.99
C ILE A 236 -2.16 23.28 16.46
N GLY A 237 -1.35 22.57 17.24
CA GLY A 237 -1.09 22.92 18.65
C GLY A 237 -0.50 24.32 18.82
N MET A 238 0.45 24.69 17.97
CA MET A 238 1.04 26.02 17.97
C MET A 238 0.00 27.11 17.62
N LEU A 239 -0.83 26.89 16.61
CA LEU A 239 -1.88 27.82 16.22
C LEU A 239 -2.94 27.99 17.32
N ARG A 240 -3.32 26.90 18.01
CA ARG A 240 -4.21 26.96 19.18
C ARG A 240 -3.59 27.77 20.32
N MET A 241 -2.33 27.50 20.62
CA MET A 241 -1.60 28.25 21.65
C MET A 241 -1.54 29.76 21.34
N ILE A 242 -1.29 30.12 20.07
CA ILE A 242 -1.29 31.51 19.63
C ILE A 242 -2.69 32.13 19.77
N ASP A 243 -3.75 31.44 19.37
CA ASP A 243 -5.12 31.95 19.49
C ASP A 243 -5.51 32.16 20.95
N GLU A 244 -5.21 31.23 21.85
CA GLU A 244 -5.56 31.31 23.26
C GLU A 244 -4.71 32.36 24.02
N VAL A 245 -3.39 32.36 23.79
CA VAL A 245 -2.47 33.22 24.58
C VAL A 245 -2.34 34.64 24.00
N VAL A 246 -2.47 34.74 22.68
CA VAL A 246 -2.20 36.00 21.98
C VAL A 246 -3.50 36.63 21.46
N CYS A 247 -4.29 35.91 20.66
CA CYS A 247 -5.43 36.50 19.98
C CYS A 247 -6.65 36.74 20.89
N THR A 248 -6.96 35.81 21.79
CA THR A 248 -8.12 35.92 22.69
C THR A 248 -8.00 37.14 23.65
N PRO A 249 -6.86 37.38 24.34
CA PRO A 249 -6.68 38.56 25.15
C PRO A 249 -6.75 39.88 24.37
N PHE A 250 -6.36 39.89 23.08
CA PHE A 250 -6.40 41.08 22.24
C PHE A 250 -7.79 41.41 21.71
N LYS A 251 -8.64 40.41 21.46
CA LYS A 251 -10.05 40.66 21.10
C LYS A 251 -10.82 41.35 22.21
N GLU A 252 -10.37 41.20 23.44
CA GLU A 252 -10.96 41.86 24.64
C GLU A 252 -10.38 43.24 24.96
N ASN A 253 -9.15 43.56 24.52
CA ASN A 253 -8.43 44.81 24.84
C ASN A 253 -7.73 45.37 23.58
N SER A 254 -8.47 45.90 22.61
CA SER A 254 -7.92 46.41 21.35
C SER A 254 -7.18 47.73 21.48
N ASP A 255 -5.84 47.66 21.56
CA ASP A 255 -4.96 48.82 21.33
C ASP A 255 -4.41 48.75 19.89
N ILE A 256 -4.61 49.83 19.11
CA ILE A 256 -4.36 49.96 17.66
C ILE A 256 -2.94 49.57 17.23
N ILE A 257 -1.93 49.58 18.10
CA ILE A 257 -0.53 49.26 17.73
C ILE A 257 -0.28 47.75 17.67
N THR A 258 -0.95 47.00 18.49
CA THR A 258 -0.84 45.54 18.56
C THR A 258 -1.61 44.88 17.44
N ASP A 259 -2.71 45.48 17.00
CA ASP A 259 -3.47 45.09 15.81
C ASP A 259 -2.60 45.07 14.58
N ILE A 260 -1.69 46.02 14.40
CA ILE A 260 -0.81 46.08 13.22
C ILE A 260 0.24 44.94 13.19
N LEU A 261 0.66 44.45 14.35
CA LEU A 261 1.71 43.42 14.42
C LEU A 261 1.16 42.00 14.30
N LEU A 262 -0.09 41.76 14.72
CA LEU A 262 -0.72 40.42 14.78
C LEU A 262 -1.92 40.27 13.83
N LEU A 263 -2.34 41.34 13.16
CA LEU A 263 -3.55 41.52 12.38
C LEU A 263 -3.81 40.48 11.27
N GLY A 264 -2.77 39.80 10.77
CA GLY A 264 -2.95 38.74 9.79
C GLY A 264 -3.34 37.40 10.40
N MET A 265 -3.06 37.16 11.66
CA MET A 265 -3.26 35.87 12.32
C MET A 265 -4.53 35.79 13.17
N CYS A 266 -4.94 36.93 13.79
CA CYS A 266 -6.05 36.95 14.73
C CYS A 266 -7.38 37.48 14.15
N ASN A 267 -7.38 38.11 12.97
CA ASN A 267 -8.56 38.68 12.30
C ASN A 267 -9.11 37.85 11.13
N ALA A 268 -8.88 36.57 11.11
CA ALA A 268 -9.59 35.70 10.17
C ALA A 268 -11.05 35.57 10.63
N ASP A 269 -11.93 36.52 10.20
CA ASP A 269 -13.35 36.56 10.54
C ASP A 269 -14.19 35.37 10.04
N GLU A 270 -13.60 34.49 9.25
CA GLU A 270 -14.12 33.15 8.95
C GLU A 270 -12.98 32.15 9.17
N GLY A 271 -12.54 32.11 10.41
CA GLY A 271 -11.67 31.19 11.07
C GLY A 271 -10.79 30.32 10.21
N MET A 272 -9.47 30.51 10.30
CA MET A 272 -8.60 29.37 10.11
C MET A 272 -9.08 28.27 11.04
N ASN A 273 -9.86 27.34 10.54
CA ASN A 273 -10.05 26.09 11.25
C ASN A 273 -8.75 25.28 11.03
N PRO A 274 -7.80 25.27 11.99
CA PRO A 274 -6.56 24.53 11.84
C PRO A 274 -6.82 23.01 11.74
N PHE A 275 -8.02 22.58 12.13
CA PHE A 275 -8.50 21.21 12.07
C PHE A 275 -9.18 20.87 10.74
N GLY A 276 -9.50 21.87 9.95
CA GLY A 276 -10.13 21.69 8.65
C GLY A 276 -9.16 21.13 7.59
N ARG A 277 -9.74 20.68 6.51
CA ARG A 277 -8.99 20.27 5.33
C ARG A 277 -8.19 21.47 4.80
N PHE A 278 -6.87 21.32 4.77
CA PHE A 278 -5.94 22.30 4.18
C PHE A 278 -6.03 22.30 2.64
N GLY A 279 -6.25 21.14 2.07
CA GLY A 279 -6.39 20.92 0.64
C GLY A 279 -6.61 19.46 0.32
N GLN A 280 -6.65 19.14 -0.96
CA GLN A 280 -6.70 17.77 -1.44
C GLN A 280 -5.62 17.57 -2.49
N MET A 281 -4.82 16.53 -2.34
CA MET A 281 -3.80 16.15 -3.31
C MET A 281 -4.25 14.89 -4.05
N GLN A 282 -4.14 14.95 -5.37
CA GLN A 282 -4.30 13.80 -6.23
C GLN A 282 -3.03 13.62 -7.05
N LEU A 283 -2.51 12.41 -7.09
CA LEU A 283 -1.38 12.05 -7.94
C LEU A 283 -1.60 10.68 -8.58
N ALA A 284 -1.04 10.52 -9.76
CA ALA A 284 -1.08 9.27 -10.50
C ALA A 284 0.22 9.13 -11.29
N MET A 285 0.94 8.05 -11.05
CA MET A 285 2.25 7.78 -11.62
C MET A 285 2.32 6.35 -12.13
N GLU A 286 3.06 6.15 -13.21
CA GLU A 286 3.23 4.85 -13.82
C GLU A 286 4.63 4.64 -14.39
N GLN A 287 4.99 3.37 -14.57
CA GLN A 287 6.13 2.91 -15.37
C GLN A 287 5.69 1.70 -16.17
N SER A 288 5.74 1.81 -17.50
CA SER A 288 5.22 0.78 -18.41
C SER A 288 6.11 -0.45 -18.54
N LEU A 289 7.40 -0.32 -18.23
CA LEU A 289 8.35 -1.44 -18.27
C LEU A 289 9.22 -1.45 -17.03
N SER A 290 9.07 -2.48 -16.22
CA SER A 290 9.85 -2.75 -15.03
C SER A 290 10.28 -4.22 -15.07
N PRO A 291 11.48 -4.54 -15.58
CA PRO A 291 11.95 -5.91 -15.69
C PRO A 291 12.32 -6.47 -14.31
N SER A 292 12.08 -7.77 -14.15
CA SER A 292 12.53 -8.58 -13.01
C SER A 292 12.90 -9.98 -13.50
N TYR A 293 13.59 -10.75 -12.68
CA TYR A 293 13.88 -12.15 -12.99
C TYR A 293 13.54 -13.07 -11.81
N ASN A 294 13.20 -14.31 -12.17
CA ASN A 294 12.95 -15.40 -11.23
C ASN A 294 13.95 -16.51 -11.48
N LEU A 295 14.48 -17.10 -10.41
CA LEU A 295 15.34 -18.29 -10.47
C LEU A 295 14.78 -19.31 -9.49
N GLY A 296 14.68 -20.58 -9.94
CA GLY A 296 14.10 -21.64 -9.14
C GLY A 296 14.87 -22.94 -9.20
N VAL A 297 14.73 -23.70 -8.13
CA VAL A 297 15.24 -25.07 -8.00
C VAL A 297 14.12 -25.94 -7.44
N LEU A 298 14.01 -27.16 -7.97
CA LEU A 298 13.09 -28.17 -7.49
C LEU A 298 13.86 -29.51 -7.36
N TRP A 299 13.83 -30.09 -6.15
CA TRP A 299 14.45 -31.37 -5.86
C TRP A 299 13.41 -32.37 -5.35
N GLU A 300 13.30 -33.49 -6.02
CA GLU A 300 12.31 -34.55 -5.78
C GLU A 300 12.99 -35.90 -5.59
N PRO A 301 13.58 -36.16 -4.41
CA PRO A 301 14.31 -37.42 -4.17
C PRO A 301 13.39 -38.63 -4.06
N ALA A 302 12.08 -38.42 -3.81
CA ALA A 302 11.08 -39.48 -3.68
C ALA A 302 9.73 -38.99 -4.21
N GLU A 303 8.82 -39.89 -4.53
CA GLU A 303 7.49 -39.56 -5.07
C GLU A 303 6.59 -38.83 -4.06
N ASP A 304 6.82 -39.03 -2.78
CA ASP A 304 6.06 -38.43 -1.69
C ASP A 304 6.68 -37.15 -1.14
N PHE A 305 7.92 -36.79 -1.55
CA PHE A 305 8.65 -35.64 -1.02
C PHE A 305 9.22 -34.75 -2.16
N SER A 306 8.99 -33.45 -2.03
CA SER A 306 9.63 -32.44 -2.88
C SER A 306 10.12 -31.27 -2.04
N PHE A 307 11.25 -30.69 -2.44
CA PHE A 307 11.80 -29.46 -1.90
C PHE A 307 11.98 -28.44 -3.03
N GLY A 308 11.51 -27.21 -2.81
CA GLY A 308 11.60 -26.12 -3.78
C GLY A 308 12.27 -24.89 -3.18
N MET A 309 12.97 -24.13 -4.02
CA MET A 309 13.49 -22.80 -3.68
C MET A 309 13.26 -21.87 -4.86
N VAL A 310 12.94 -20.62 -4.57
CA VAL A 310 12.81 -19.55 -5.56
C VAL A 310 13.41 -18.26 -5.05
N TYR A 311 14.04 -17.52 -5.94
CA TYR A 311 14.44 -16.14 -5.76
C TYR A 311 13.82 -15.28 -6.86
N GLN A 312 13.11 -14.25 -6.45
CA GLN A 312 12.53 -13.22 -7.32
C GLN A 312 13.30 -11.92 -7.07
N SER A 313 13.86 -11.35 -8.13
CA SER A 313 14.68 -10.14 -8.02
C SER A 313 13.84 -8.92 -7.66
N ALA A 314 14.47 -7.98 -6.96
CA ALA A 314 13.95 -6.62 -6.90
C ALA A 314 13.80 -6.02 -8.30
N ALA A 315 12.84 -5.08 -8.43
CA ALA A 315 12.69 -4.31 -9.66
C ALA A 315 12.67 -2.81 -9.31
N LYS A 316 13.77 -2.14 -9.64
CA LYS A 316 13.93 -0.69 -9.46
C LYS A 316 13.38 0.06 -10.65
N MET A 317 12.63 1.14 -10.37
CA MET A 317 12.02 1.95 -11.42
C MET A 317 11.81 3.38 -10.95
N ARG A 318 11.62 4.29 -11.89
CA ARG A 318 11.24 5.67 -11.63
C ARG A 318 9.84 5.90 -12.18
N LEU A 319 8.86 5.90 -11.30
CA LEU A 319 7.48 6.23 -11.63
C LEU A 319 7.38 7.71 -11.98
N LYS A 320 6.60 8.03 -13.01
CA LYS A 320 6.38 9.40 -13.46
C LYS A 320 4.91 9.62 -13.75
N GLY A 321 4.43 10.81 -13.45
CA GLY A 321 3.05 11.14 -13.69
C GLY A 321 2.70 12.59 -13.43
N LYS A 322 1.45 12.81 -13.07
CA LYS A 322 0.90 14.14 -12.82
C LYS A 322 0.37 14.23 -11.40
N TYR A 323 0.42 15.42 -10.85
CA TYR A 323 -0.29 15.76 -9.64
C TYR A 323 -1.27 16.91 -9.87
N HIS A 324 -2.26 16.98 -9.02
CA HIS A 324 -3.19 18.08 -8.87
C HIS A 324 -3.45 18.30 -7.38
N ILE A 325 -3.40 19.56 -6.95
CA ILE A 325 -3.69 19.95 -5.57
C ILE A 325 -4.77 21.02 -5.63
N ASP A 326 -5.87 20.79 -4.93
CA ASP A 326 -6.89 21.78 -4.65
C ASP A 326 -6.62 22.35 -3.25
N ASN A 327 -6.29 23.62 -3.18
CA ASN A 327 -6.05 24.33 -1.91
C ASN A 327 -7.37 24.82 -1.35
N ALA A 328 -7.65 24.52 -0.09
CA ALA A 328 -8.80 25.06 0.61
C ALA A 328 -8.70 26.59 0.77
N LYS A 329 -9.79 27.26 1.14
CA LYS A 329 -9.80 28.70 1.33
C LYS A 329 -8.92 29.16 2.50
N ALA A 330 -8.88 28.38 3.60
CA ALA A 330 -8.16 28.73 4.80
C ALA A 330 -6.65 29.03 4.55
N PRO A 331 -5.84 28.19 3.89
CA PRO A 331 -4.45 28.53 3.59
C PRO A 331 -4.31 29.74 2.64
N GLN A 332 -5.25 29.93 1.72
CA GLN A 332 -5.23 31.09 0.82
C GLN A 332 -5.44 32.39 1.61
N GLU A 333 -6.41 32.41 2.50
CA GLU A 333 -6.75 33.57 3.33
C GLU A 333 -5.68 33.85 4.39
N MET A 334 -5.10 32.80 4.99
CA MET A 334 -3.97 32.91 5.92
C MET A 334 -2.79 33.65 5.27
N ILE A 335 -2.34 33.19 4.12
CA ILE A 335 -1.21 33.82 3.42
C ILE A 335 -1.59 35.24 2.94
N LYS A 336 -2.80 35.44 2.45
CA LYS A 336 -3.28 36.77 2.09
C LYS A 336 -3.29 37.72 3.27
N GLY A 337 -3.76 37.30 4.45
CA GLY A 337 -3.73 38.05 5.68
C GLY A 337 -2.31 38.41 6.11
N LEU A 338 -1.41 37.41 6.14
CA LEU A 338 0.00 37.61 6.46
C LEU A 338 0.67 38.61 5.52
N MET A 339 0.38 38.56 4.23
CA MET A 339 0.91 39.46 3.22
C MET A 339 0.26 40.86 3.20
N SER A 340 -0.78 41.09 3.96
CA SER A 340 -1.47 42.40 4.01
C SER A 340 -0.68 43.46 4.80
N SER A 341 0.26 43.09 5.68
CA SER A 341 1.06 43.99 6.49
C SER A 341 2.55 43.94 6.16
N PRO A 342 3.31 45.03 6.28
CA PRO A 342 4.75 45.04 6.06
C PRO A 342 5.50 44.07 6.99
N THR A 343 5.09 43.97 8.24
CA THR A 343 5.66 43.05 9.24
C THR A 343 5.38 41.58 8.85
N GLY A 344 4.17 41.28 8.39
CA GLY A 344 3.79 39.97 7.91
C GLY A 344 4.61 39.57 6.67
N GLN A 345 4.85 40.49 5.75
CA GLN A 345 5.70 40.25 4.55
C GLN A 345 7.15 39.94 4.96
N ILE A 346 7.71 40.65 5.92
CA ILE A 346 9.06 40.37 6.44
C ILE A 346 9.10 38.98 7.08
N LEU A 347 8.13 38.67 7.95
CA LEU A 347 8.03 37.37 8.62
C LEU A 347 7.88 36.23 7.60
N ALA A 348 6.99 36.39 6.63
CA ALA A 348 6.80 35.41 5.57
C ALA A 348 8.10 35.18 4.75
N SER A 349 8.84 36.26 4.48
CA SER A 349 10.14 36.19 3.80
C SER A 349 11.20 35.43 4.62
N ILE A 350 11.28 35.70 5.93
CA ILE A 350 12.21 35.00 6.85
C ILE A 350 11.86 33.50 6.93
N LEU A 351 10.57 33.16 7.04
CA LEU A 351 10.09 31.79 7.13
C LEU A 351 10.06 31.07 5.77
N GLY A 352 10.26 31.80 4.67
CA GLY A 352 10.21 31.23 3.32
C GLY A 352 8.80 30.83 2.88
N PHE A 353 7.77 31.48 3.40
CA PHE A 353 6.38 31.26 3.00
C PHE A 353 6.14 31.75 1.57
N PRO A 354 5.15 31.18 0.86
CA PRO A 354 4.75 31.68 -0.45
C PRO A 354 4.12 33.08 -0.32
N SER A 355 4.26 33.90 -1.35
CA SER A 355 3.59 35.22 -1.39
C SER A 355 2.09 35.13 -1.64
N SER A 356 1.60 34.01 -2.16
CA SER A 356 0.20 33.69 -2.36
C SER A 356 0.03 32.16 -2.45
N VAL A 357 -1.17 31.68 -2.15
CA VAL A 357 -1.58 30.30 -2.36
C VAL A 357 -2.67 30.28 -3.42
N PRO A 358 -2.45 29.70 -4.60
CA PRO A 358 -3.49 29.64 -5.64
C PRO A 358 -4.58 28.64 -5.24
N ALA A 359 -5.77 28.76 -5.84
CA ALA A 359 -6.86 27.83 -5.58
C ALA A 359 -6.52 26.39 -5.98
N SER A 360 -5.73 26.22 -7.04
CA SER A 360 -5.23 24.89 -7.44
C SER A 360 -3.82 24.97 -8.02
N GLU A 361 -3.09 23.88 -7.89
CA GLU A 361 -1.74 23.70 -8.43
C GLU A 361 -1.66 22.36 -9.15
N SER A 362 -0.98 22.31 -10.29
CA SER A 362 -0.80 21.07 -11.06
C SER A 362 0.58 21.03 -11.71
N GLY A 363 1.10 19.85 -11.95
CA GLY A 363 2.37 19.65 -12.61
C GLY A 363 2.73 18.19 -12.75
N LEU A 364 4.05 17.95 -12.86
CA LEU A 364 4.61 16.61 -12.97
C LEU A 364 5.16 16.16 -11.61
N VAL A 365 5.01 14.87 -11.34
CA VAL A 365 5.55 14.21 -10.16
C VAL A 365 6.33 12.97 -10.56
N ALA A 366 7.40 12.68 -9.86
CA ALA A 366 8.18 11.46 -10.02
C ALA A 366 8.49 10.84 -8.64
N MET A 367 8.71 9.53 -8.62
CA MET A 367 9.10 8.78 -7.44
C MET A 367 10.00 7.62 -7.83
N ASP A 368 11.13 7.46 -7.15
CA ASP A 368 11.91 6.24 -7.25
C ASP A 368 11.20 5.17 -6.41
N PHE A 369 10.88 4.06 -7.07
CA PHE A 369 10.15 2.94 -6.47
C PHE A 369 10.90 1.65 -6.70
N GLU A 370 10.94 0.79 -5.70
CA GLU A 370 11.50 -0.54 -5.79
C GLU A 370 10.44 -1.57 -5.41
N TYR A 371 10.09 -2.45 -6.35
CA TYR A 371 9.35 -3.65 -6.00
C TYR A 371 10.31 -4.61 -5.29
N PRO A 372 9.97 -5.10 -4.08
CA PRO A 372 10.93 -5.78 -3.23
C PRO A 372 11.39 -7.14 -3.79
N ALA A 373 12.61 -7.52 -3.48
CA ALA A 373 13.10 -8.88 -3.71
C ALA A 373 12.37 -9.86 -2.79
N HIS A 374 12.16 -11.08 -3.28
CA HIS A 374 11.53 -12.15 -2.51
C HIS A 374 12.33 -13.45 -2.63
N PHE A 375 12.49 -14.13 -1.50
CA PHE A 375 13.05 -15.47 -1.42
C PHE A 375 12.06 -16.38 -0.72
N GLN A 376 11.84 -17.57 -1.26
CA GLN A 376 10.98 -18.57 -0.63
C GLN A 376 11.58 -19.96 -0.80
N ALA A 377 11.50 -20.77 0.24
CA ALA A 377 11.84 -22.18 0.22
C ALA A 377 10.71 -22.98 0.84
N GLY A 378 10.42 -24.15 0.29
CA GLY A 378 9.30 -24.94 0.76
C GLY A 378 9.48 -26.42 0.54
N VAL A 379 8.66 -27.18 1.26
CA VAL A 379 8.54 -28.62 1.14
C VAL A 379 7.11 -29.03 0.85
N LYS A 380 6.95 -30.06 0.06
CA LYS A 380 5.73 -30.81 -0.12
C LYS A 380 5.95 -32.22 0.41
N TYR A 381 5.01 -32.70 1.20
CA TYR A 381 5.01 -34.08 1.69
C TYR A 381 3.63 -34.74 1.57
N LYS A 382 3.55 -35.88 0.91
CA LYS A 382 2.33 -36.72 0.88
C LYS A 382 2.29 -37.53 2.16
N LEU A 383 1.52 -37.07 3.13
CA LEU A 383 1.36 -37.72 4.43
C LEU A 383 0.58 -39.04 4.30
N MET A 384 -0.39 -39.08 3.35
CA MET A 384 -1.20 -40.21 2.96
C MET A 384 -1.43 -40.16 1.45
N PRO A 385 -1.87 -41.24 0.79
CA PRO A 385 -2.16 -41.22 -0.64
C PRO A 385 -3.11 -40.10 -1.09
N ASP A 386 -4.00 -39.69 -0.23
CA ASP A 386 -5.05 -38.70 -0.44
C ASP A 386 -4.80 -37.36 0.31
N LEU A 387 -3.75 -37.23 1.15
CA LEU A 387 -3.44 -36.06 1.92
C LEU A 387 -2.02 -35.56 1.66
N GLN A 388 -1.92 -34.33 1.13
CA GLN A 388 -0.68 -33.61 0.92
C GLN A 388 -0.60 -32.42 1.90
N VAL A 389 0.60 -32.18 2.43
CA VAL A 389 0.95 -31.05 3.26
C VAL A 389 2.06 -30.27 2.58
N ASN A 390 1.91 -28.97 2.49
CA ASN A 390 2.92 -28.04 2.03
C ASN A 390 3.34 -27.14 3.19
N PHE A 391 4.63 -26.82 3.27
CA PHE A 391 5.16 -25.85 4.22
C PHE A 391 6.21 -25.00 3.54
N ASP A 392 6.04 -23.69 3.61
CA ASP A 392 6.94 -22.72 3.00
C ASP A 392 7.45 -21.70 4.03
N VAL A 393 8.69 -21.26 3.82
CA VAL A 393 9.33 -20.16 4.55
C VAL A 393 9.75 -19.12 3.52
N GLY A 394 9.30 -17.88 3.71
CA GLY A 394 9.57 -16.79 2.79
C GLY A 394 10.18 -15.57 3.48
N TRP A 395 10.90 -14.77 2.71
CA TRP A 395 11.41 -13.47 3.11
C TRP A 395 11.23 -12.47 1.97
N THR A 396 10.72 -11.30 2.31
CA THR A 396 10.53 -10.20 1.34
C THR A 396 11.21 -8.95 1.86
N ASP A 397 11.97 -8.27 1.02
CA ASP A 397 12.72 -7.08 1.40
C ASP A 397 11.82 -5.82 1.41
N TYR A 398 10.88 -5.78 2.35
CA TYR A 398 9.98 -4.63 2.52
C TYR A 398 10.70 -3.37 3.00
N LYS A 399 11.97 -3.43 3.42
CA LYS A 399 12.78 -2.23 3.66
C LYS A 399 12.93 -1.36 2.42
N ALA A 400 12.76 -1.91 1.22
CA ALA A 400 12.66 -1.15 -0.01
C ALA A 400 11.52 -0.10 0.02
N TRP A 401 10.52 -0.30 0.89
CA TRP A 401 9.39 0.62 1.13
C TRP A 401 9.53 1.38 2.46
N ASP A 402 10.76 1.66 2.89
CA ASP A 402 11.04 2.44 4.09
C ASP A 402 10.41 3.85 4.01
N LYS A 403 10.49 4.47 2.84
CA LYS A 403 9.89 5.77 2.56
C LYS A 403 9.51 5.92 1.08
N PHE A 404 8.41 6.61 0.85
CA PHE A 404 8.04 7.07 -0.48
C PHE A 404 8.35 8.55 -0.62
N ARG A 405 9.27 8.88 -1.54
CA ARG A 405 9.66 10.27 -1.83
C ARG A 405 9.06 10.71 -3.16
N PHE A 406 8.14 11.66 -3.07
CA PHE A 406 7.54 12.32 -4.22
C PHE A 406 8.35 13.56 -4.56
N GLU A 407 8.76 13.70 -5.81
CA GLU A 407 9.50 14.83 -6.35
C GLU A 407 8.64 15.56 -7.37
N PHE A 408 8.39 16.83 -7.14
CA PHE A 408 7.55 17.69 -7.97
C PHE A 408 8.40 18.55 -8.88
N ASP A 409 7.91 18.83 -10.10
CA ASP A 409 8.63 19.63 -11.11
C ASP A 409 8.74 21.11 -10.76
N ARG A 410 7.99 21.57 -9.74
CA ARG A 410 7.98 22.95 -9.25
C ARG A 410 7.76 22.99 -7.75
N GLN A 411 7.97 24.18 -7.18
CA GLN A 411 7.66 24.43 -5.78
C GLN A 411 6.15 24.44 -5.56
N ILE A 412 5.71 23.85 -4.45
CA ILE A 412 4.29 23.73 -4.07
C ILE A 412 4.05 24.60 -2.85
N SER A 413 3.00 25.42 -2.91
CA SER A 413 2.66 26.39 -1.84
C SER A 413 2.46 25.73 -0.49
N ALA A 414 1.75 24.60 -0.45
CA ALA A 414 1.54 23.82 0.76
C ALA A 414 2.84 23.30 1.38
N LEU A 415 3.77 22.81 0.53
CA LEU A 415 5.05 22.27 1.01
C LEU A 415 5.98 23.38 1.53
N LYS A 416 5.93 24.60 0.97
CA LYS A 416 6.67 25.75 1.50
C LYS A 416 6.28 26.09 2.95
N ILE A 417 5.03 25.86 3.31
CA ILE A 417 4.55 26.06 4.68
C ILE A 417 4.96 24.87 5.54
N ALA A 418 4.70 23.66 5.07
CA ALA A 418 4.91 22.43 5.83
C ALA A 418 6.39 22.08 6.09
N LYS A 419 7.34 22.55 5.25
CA LYS A 419 8.78 22.28 5.43
C LYS A 419 9.38 22.80 6.75
N LEU A 420 8.73 23.79 7.39
CA LEU A 420 9.18 24.28 8.67
C LEU A 420 8.98 23.28 9.82
N LEU A 421 8.16 22.28 9.59
CA LEU A 421 7.69 21.34 10.62
C LEU A 421 8.28 19.94 10.45
N SER A 422 8.91 19.65 9.30
CA SER A 422 9.44 18.32 9.02
C SER A 422 10.62 18.36 8.06
N GLU A 423 11.71 17.70 8.44
CA GLU A 423 12.88 17.48 7.57
C GLU A 423 12.56 16.61 6.34
N ASN A 424 11.45 15.90 6.36
CA ASN A 424 10.98 15.07 5.26
C ASN A 424 10.31 15.87 4.13
N ILE A 425 10.19 17.18 4.27
CA ILE A 425 9.51 18.08 3.35
C ILE A 425 10.48 19.15 2.85
N SER A 426 10.48 19.37 1.54
CA SER A 426 11.13 20.53 0.91
C SER A 426 10.11 21.30 0.05
N ASP A 427 10.52 22.44 -0.54
CA ASP A 427 9.62 23.24 -1.40
C ASP A 427 9.02 22.43 -2.58
N SER A 428 9.71 21.37 -3.01
CA SER A 428 9.33 20.56 -4.18
C SER A 428 9.43 19.05 -3.95
N SER A 429 9.56 18.60 -2.71
CA SER A 429 9.53 17.16 -2.41
C SER A 429 8.85 16.86 -1.08
N LEU A 430 8.16 15.72 -1.04
CA LEU A 430 7.52 15.17 0.14
C LEU A 430 7.99 13.73 0.31
N ALA A 431 8.57 13.39 1.46
CA ALA A 431 8.89 12.01 1.81
C ALA A 431 7.91 11.53 2.90
N LEU A 432 7.22 10.44 2.62
CA LEU A 432 6.34 9.75 3.56
C LEU A 432 7.13 8.57 4.14
N PRO A 433 7.56 8.62 5.40
CA PRO A 433 8.19 7.49 6.06
C PRO A 433 7.11 6.42 6.32
N LEU A 434 7.43 5.17 6.01
CA LEU A 434 6.55 4.01 6.19
C LEU A 434 7.12 3.03 7.21
N GLU A 435 8.43 3.08 7.45
CA GLU A 435 9.17 2.29 8.45
C GLU A 435 8.93 0.77 8.33
N PHE A 436 8.72 0.26 7.11
CA PHE A 436 8.55 -1.17 6.90
C PHE A 436 9.81 -1.95 7.27
N THR A 437 9.60 -3.09 7.88
CA THR A 437 10.65 -4.08 8.15
C THR A 437 10.52 -5.25 7.19
N SER A 438 11.59 -6.04 7.05
CA SER A 438 11.61 -7.22 6.17
C SER A 438 11.48 -8.51 7.01
N PRO A 439 10.26 -8.91 7.41
CA PRO A 439 10.03 -10.08 8.23
C PRO A 439 10.16 -11.39 7.45
N TRP A 440 10.40 -12.46 8.15
CA TRP A 440 10.16 -13.81 7.67
C TRP A 440 8.68 -14.15 7.78
N ASN A 441 8.17 -14.88 6.81
CA ASN A 441 6.80 -15.39 6.78
C ASN A 441 6.81 -16.92 6.63
N PHE A 442 5.74 -17.55 7.12
CA PHE A 442 5.57 -18.99 7.11
C PHE A 442 4.19 -19.30 6.54
N GLY A 443 4.12 -20.26 5.63
CA GLY A 443 2.88 -20.74 5.04
C GLY A 443 2.71 -22.24 5.25
N ILE A 444 1.49 -22.66 5.53
CA ILE A 444 1.11 -24.08 5.57
C ILE A 444 -0.08 -24.25 4.65
N GLY A 445 -0.03 -25.25 3.77
CA GLY A 445 -1.13 -25.63 2.89
C GLY A 445 -1.47 -27.11 3.04
N LEU A 446 -2.75 -27.41 3.04
CA LEU A 446 -3.29 -28.78 3.08
C LEU A 446 -4.14 -29.02 1.83
N GLU A 447 -3.86 -30.10 1.10
CA GLU A 447 -4.69 -30.55 -0.02
C GLU A 447 -5.16 -31.99 0.25
N TYR A 448 -6.48 -32.19 0.36
CA TYR A 448 -7.10 -33.48 0.58
C TYR A 448 -7.93 -33.90 -0.64
N SER A 449 -7.55 -35.03 -1.25
CA SER A 449 -8.29 -35.63 -2.38
C SER A 449 -9.46 -36.46 -1.84
N ALA A 450 -10.62 -35.82 -1.65
CA ALA A 450 -11.82 -36.47 -1.11
C ALA A 450 -12.37 -37.52 -2.10
N THR A 451 -12.18 -37.31 -3.41
CA THR A 451 -12.47 -38.24 -4.49
C THR A 451 -11.51 -37.95 -5.65
N ASP A 452 -11.50 -38.77 -6.70
CA ASP A 452 -10.72 -38.52 -7.92
C ASP A 452 -11.04 -37.18 -8.60
N ARG A 453 -12.20 -36.58 -8.28
CA ARG A 453 -12.68 -35.33 -8.89
C ARG A 453 -12.80 -34.16 -7.92
N LEU A 454 -12.72 -34.43 -6.62
CA LEU A 454 -12.93 -33.40 -5.57
C LEU A 454 -11.69 -33.30 -4.71
N LYS A 455 -11.05 -32.12 -4.74
CA LYS A 455 -9.95 -31.76 -3.86
C LYS A 455 -10.36 -30.61 -2.94
N LEU A 456 -10.18 -30.81 -1.66
CA LEU A 456 -10.38 -29.78 -0.61
C LEU A 456 -9.02 -29.19 -0.27
N ARG A 457 -8.97 -27.86 -0.10
CA ARG A 457 -7.75 -27.13 0.21
C ARG A 457 -7.99 -26.19 1.37
N ALA A 458 -6.94 -26.01 2.19
CA ALA A 458 -6.89 -25.02 3.25
C ALA A 458 -5.44 -24.55 3.42
N GLY A 459 -5.26 -23.27 3.70
CA GLY A 459 -3.94 -22.65 3.93
C GLY A 459 -4.06 -21.42 4.81
#